data_a7d7a6c531ccf4afa90a359190ec329a
#
_entry.id   a7d7a6c531ccf4afa90a359190ec329a
#
_cell.length_a   1.000
_cell.length_b   1.000
_cell.length_c   1.000
_cell.angle_alpha   90.00
_cell.angle_beta   90.00
_cell.angle_gamma   90.00
#
_symmetry.space_group_name_H-M   'P 1'
#
loop_
_entity.id
_entity.type
_entity.pdbx_description
1 polymer ?
#
loop_
_entity_poly.entity_id
_entity_poly.type
_entity_poly.pdbx_seq_one_letter_code
_entity_poly.pdbx_strand_id
1 'polypeptide(L)'
;MPTSIRNIEFRLYPTKSQEHTLVGWLGLHCELYNAAIQERRDAYRKCGLSISYNQQQNDLPVIKEYRPELIPLGSHALQETVRRVDRAFRAFFRRIKSGDIPGYPRFKSKDRFDSFCYPDLAGWKIIRQNKLRISNLGELSMRGRPRIPLTAGTPKTLTIKRQAGKWFAICAVEYPEAVLQRNQAYTGRMAGMDVGCSSLAVTSDEDYIDNPRNLKQAREKLTAAQKALSRKTRGSKRRAKARRKVSALHGQVARKRKDFLHQLSAAIVFLYSVVAVEKLL
;
A
#
# COMPACT_ATOMS: atom_id res chain seq x y z
N MET A 1 -4.59 26.51 -10.55
CA MET A 1 -5.57 26.19 -9.50
C MET A 1 -4.92 25.20 -8.54
N PRO A 2 -5.12 25.31 -7.24
CA PRO A 2 -4.58 24.35 -6.29
C PRO A 2 -5.19 22.95 -6.54
N THR A 3 -4.36 21.92 -6.43
CA THR A 3 -4.75 20.53 -6.63
C THR A 3 -4.37 19.68 -5.42
N SER A 4 -5.06 18.59 -5.21
CA SER A 4 -4.78 17.64 -4.14
C SER A 4 -4.81 16.21 -4.65
N ILE A 5 -3.84 15.40 -4.22
CA ILE A 5 -3.75 13.99 -4.60
C ILE A 5 -4.51 13.12 -3.60
N ARG A 6 -5.38 12.25 -4.13
CA ARG A 6 -6.11 11.24 -3.35
C ARG A 6 -5.79 9.84 -3.84
N ASN A 7 -5.50 8.94 -2.91
CA ASN A 7 -5.31 7.52 -3.19
C ASN A 7 -6.66 6.79 -3.12
N ILE A 8 -7.08 6.23 -4.24
CA ILE A 8 -8.34 5.49 -4.37
C ILE A 8 -8.02 4.00 -4.51
N GLU A 9 -8.54 3.21 -3.60
CA GLU A 9 -8.31 1.77 -3.55
C GLU A 9 -9.48 1.00 -4.18
N PHE A 10 -9.17 0.14 -5.14
CA PHE A 10 -10.11 -0.79 -5.77
C PHE A 10 -9.72 -2.22 -5.46
N ARG A 11 -10.69 -3.05 -5.18
CA ARG A 11 -10.52 -4.49 -5.10
C ARG A 11 -10.40 -5.07 -6.51
N LEU A 12 -9.34 -5.82 -6.81
CA LEU A 12 -9.16 -6.54 -8.07
C LEU A 12 -9.61 -7.98 -7.96
N TYR A 13 -10.13 -8.50 -9.07
CA TYR A 13 -10.59 -9.88 -9.24
C TYR A 13 -9.90 -10.50 -10.47
N PRO A 14 -8.61 -10.85 -10.37
CA PRO A 14 -7.91 -11.52 -11.45
C PRO A 14 -8.44 -12.95 -11.64
N THR A 15 -8.39 -13.45 -12.87
CA THR A 15 -8.55 -14.87 -13.17
C THR A 15 -7.39 -15.67 -12.59
N LYS A 16 -7.48 -17.00 -12.56
CA LYS A 16 -6.38 -17.84 -12.06
C LYS A 16 -5.08 -17.65 -12.86
N SER A 17 -5.18 -17.49 -14.19
CA SER A 17 -4.04 -17.22 -15.05
C SER A 17 -3.43 -15.85 -14.74
N GLN A 18 -4.24 -14.81 -14.67
CA GLN A 18 -3.78 -13.45 -14.32
C GLN A 18 -3.18 -13.39 -12.91
N GLU A 19 -3.76 -14.13 -11.95
CA GLU A 19 -3.17 -14.20 -10.59
C GLU A 19 -1.79 -14.87 -10.63
N HIS A 20 -1.62 -15.93 -11.42
CA HIS A 20 -0.32 -16.58 -11.59
C HIS A 20 0.71 -15.61 -12.16
N THR A 21 0.36 -14.88 -13.21
CA THR A 21 1.22 -13.85 -13.83
C THR A 21 1.58 -12.73 -12.84
N LEU A 22 0.59 -12.20 -12.12
CA LEU A 22 0.83 -11.15 -11.11
C LEU A 22 1.74 -11.60 -9.98
N VAL A 23 1.64 -12.87 -9.54
CA VAL A 23 2.56 -13.44 -8.53
C VAL A 23 3.97 -13.57 -9.11
N GLY A 24 4.11 -14.01 -10.36
CA GLY A 24 5.40 -14.04 -11.08
C GLY A 24 6.02 -12.63 -11.15
N TRP A 25 5.25 -11.64 -11.55
CA TRP A 25 5.70 -10.26 -11.62
C TRP A 25 6.17 -9.70 -10.27
N LEU A 26 5.45 -9.98 -9.18
CA LEU A 26 5.94 -9.62 -7.84
C LEU A 26 7.28 -10.27 -7.51
N GLY A 27 7.48 -11.52 -7.95
CA GLY A 27 8.75 -12.24 -7.80
C GLY A 27 9.89 -11.54 -8.55
N LEU A 28 9.68 -11.19 -9.81
CA LEU A 28 10.66 -10.49 -10.65
C LEU A 28 11.00 -9.10 -10.13
N HIS A 29 10.01 -8.31 -9.71
CA HIS A 29 10.25 -7.03 -9.04
C HIS A 29 11.04 -7.19 -7.74
N CYS A 30 10.77 -8.26 -6.96
CA CYS A 30 11.53 -8.56 -5.74
C CYS A 30 12.99 -8.89 -6.04
N GLU A 31 13.25 -9.67 -7.08
CA GLU A 31 14.60 -10.02 -7.53
C GLU A 31 15.36 -8.77 -7.98
N LEU A 32 14.76 -7.94 -8.83
CA LEU A 32 15.35 -6.67 -9.27
C LEU A 32 15.64 -5.74 -8.08
N TYR A 33 14.70 -5.60 -7.14
CA TYR A 33 14.89 -4.80 -5.93
C TYR A 33 16.08 -5.28 -5.11
N ASN A 34 16.20 -6.61 -4.91
CA ASN A 34 17.29 -7.19 -4.14
C ASN A 34 18.64 -7.09 -4.88
N ALA A 35 18.66 -7.31 -6.20
CA ALA A 35 19.85 -7.14 -7.03
C ALA A 35 20.38 -5.70 -6.95
N ALA A 36 19.51 -4.70 -7.06
CA ALA A 36 19.90 -3.30 -6.95
C ALA A 36 20.43 -2.91 -5.55
N ILE A 37 19.92 -3.51 -4.47
CA ILE A 37 20.52 -3.35 -3.13
C ILE A 37 21.89 -4.02 -3.06
N GLN A 38 21.99 -5.25 -3.59
CA GLN A 38 23.24 -6.01 -3.59
C GLN A 38 24.35 -5.25 -4.31
N GLU A 39 24.05 -4.76 -5.50
CA GLU A 39 24.98 -3.98 -6.32
C GLU A 39 25.51 -2.74 -5.58
N ARG A 40 24.64 -1.89 -5.04
CA ARG A 40 25.06 -0.71 -4.25
C ARG A 40 25.93 -1.09 -3.05
N ARG A 41 25.54 -2.15 -2.35
CA ARG A 41 26.28 -2.63 -1.19
C ARG A 41 27.67 -3.13 -1.56
N ASP A 42 27.76 -3.93 -2.62
CA ASP A 42 29.00 -4.57 -3.03
C ASP A 42 29.96 -3.57 -3.69
N ALA A 43 29.46 -2.65 -4.52
CA ALA A 43 30.25 -1.58 -5.10
C ALA A 43 30.92 -0.71 -4.01
N TYR A 44 30.14 -0.35 -2.99
CA TYR A 44 30.70 0.43 -1.88
C TYR A 44 31.70 -0.36 -1.04
N ARG A 45 31.39 -1.61 -0.68
CA ARG A 45 32.27 -2.43 0.18
C ARG A 45 33.57 -2.86 -0.50
N LYS A 46 33.53 -3.18 -1.80
CA LYS A 46 34.66 -3.72 -2.53
C LYS A 46 35.50 -2.63 -3.20
N CYS A 47 34.89 -1.55 -3.64
CA CYS A 47 35.51 -0.53 -4.48
C CYS A 47 35.37 0.90 -3.95
N GLY A 48 34.66 1.13 -2.84
CA GLY A 48 34.38 2.47 -2.32
C GLY A 48 33.41 3.29 -3.21
N LEU A 49 32.82 2.68 -4.23
CA LEU A 49 31.99 3.36 -5.23
C LEU A 49 30.54 3.48 -4.78
N SER A 50 29.98 4.68 -4.95
CA SER A 50 28.57 4.94 -4.70
C SER A 50 27.79 4.89 -6.01
N ILE A 51 26.84 3.94 -6.14
CA ILE A 51 26.01 3.79 -7.32
C ILE A 51 24.70 4.58 -7.12
N SER A 52 24.41 5.44 -8.11
CA SER A 52 23.21 6.28 -8.13
C SER A 52 21.98 5.54 -8.73
N TYR A 53 20.80 6.13 -8.52
CA TYR A 53 19.57 5.69 -9.20
C TYR A 53 19.71 5.74 -10.73
N ASN A 54 20.30 6.82 -11.27
CA ASN A 54 20.42 7.00 -12.71
C ASN A 54 21.28 5.93 -13.37
N GLN A 55 22.40 5.55 -12.74
CA GLN A 55 23.24 4.44 -13.23
C GLN A 55 22.42 3.15 -13.29
N GLN A 56 21.82 2.73 -12.18
CA GLN A 56 21.00 1.51 -12.16
C GLN A 56 19.81 1.54 -13.11
N GLN A 57 19.20 2.71 -13.33
CA GLN A 57 18.13 2.86 -14.31
C GLN A 57 18.63 2.68 -15.74
N ASN A 58 19.80 3.22 -16.06
CA ASN A 58 20.41 3.15 -17.39
C ASN A 58 20.86 1.72 -17.74
N ASP A 59 21.10 0.86 -16.76
CA ASP A 59 21.46 -0.54 -16.96
C ASP A 59 20.23 -1.44 -17.26
N LEU A 60 19.01 -0.96 -17.04
CA LEU A 60 17.78 -1.76 -17.25
C LEU A 60 17.60 -2.27 -18.70
N PRO A 61 17.95 -1.54 -19.78
CA PRO A 61 17.92 -2.08 -21.13
C PRO A 61 18.80 -3.32 -21.28
N VAL A 62 20.06 -3.24 -20.85
CA VAL A 62 21.02 -4.35 -20.90
C VAL A 62 20.53 -5.53 -20.02
N ILE A 63 20.05 -5.26 -18.82
CA ILE A 63 19.50 -6.31 -17.95
C ILE A 63 18.35 -7.06 -18.64
N LYS A 64 17.50 -6.39 -19.41
CA LYS A 64 16.38 -7.02 -20.15
C LYS A 64 16.84 -7.92 -21.29
N GLU A 65 18.01 -7.66 -21.89
CA GLU A 65 18.61 -8.55 -22.89
C GLU A 65 18.99 -9.90 -22.27
N TYR A 66 19.57 -9.90 -21.06
CA TYR A 66 19.91 -11.11 -20.34
C TYR A 66 18.75 -11.74 -19.56
N ARG A 67 17.71 -10.94 -19.26
CA ARG A 67 16.55 -11.33 -18.46
C ARG A 67 15.24 -10.92 -19.19
N PRO A 68 14.92 -11.58 -20.32
CA PRO A 68 13.75 -11.20 -21.14
C PRO A 68 12.41 -11.34 -20.41
N GLU A 69 12.35 -12.14 -19.35
CA GLU A 69 11.16 -12.23 -18.49
C GLU A 69 10.80 -10.91 -17.78
N LEU A 70 11.69 -9.93 -17.74
CA LEU A 70 11.41 -8.58 -17.23
C LEU A 70 10.68 -7.69 -18.23
N ILE A 71 10.74 -7.98 -19.52
CA ILE A 71 10.13 -7.16 -20.59
C ILE A 71 8.63 -6.92 -20.36
N PRO A 72 7.83 -7.95 -20.00
CA PRO A 72 6.38 -7.78 -19.79
C PRO A 72 5.99 -6.86 -18.65
N LEU A 73 6.90 -6.56 -17.70
CA LEU A 73 6.62 -5.71 -16.54
C LEU A 73 6.52 -4.22 -16.91
N GLY A 74 7.10 -3.84 -18.05
CA GLY A 74 7.16 -2.45 -18.52
C GLY A 74 8.31 -1.65 -17.88
N SER A 75 8.99 -0.85 -18.71
CA SER A 75 10.21 -0.13 -18.30
C SER A 75 9.97 0.82 -17.11
N HIS A 76 8.87 1.56 -17.11
CA HIS A 76 8.56 2.52 -16.05
C HIS A 76 8.30 1.84 -14.70
N ALA A 77 7.66 0.65 -14.69
CA ALA A 77 7.47 -0.12 -13.45
C ALA A 77 8.79 -0.71 -12.92
N LEU A 78 9.72 -1.10 -13.80
CA LEU A 78 11.06 -1.53 -13.41
C LEU A 78 11.88 -0.36 -12.84
N GLN A 79 11.89 0.80 -13.50
CA GLN A 79 12.52 2.03 -13.02
C GLN A 79 11.99 2.42 -11.63
N GLU A 80 10.67 2.32 -11.42
CA GLU A 80 10.06 2.62 -10.12
C GLU A 80 10.51 1.62 -9.05
N THR A 81 10.79 0.36 -9.42
CA THR A 81 11.36 -0.63 -8.48
C THR A 81 12.78 -0.24 -8.03
N VAL A 82 13.62 0.20 -8.95
CA VAL A 82 14.96 0.74 -8.64
C VAL A 82 14.85 2.03 -7.82
N ARG A 83 13.90 2.91 -8.15
CA ARG A 83 13.62 4.13 -7.38
C ARG A 83 13.21 3.84 -5.94
N ARG A 84 12.53 2.71 -5.67
CA ARG A 84 12.23 2.27 -4.29
C ARG A 84 13.51 1.96 -3.50
N VAL A 85 14.53 1.41 -4.14
CA VAL A 85 15.84 1.19 -3.52
C VAL A 85 16.48 2.54 -3.18
N ASP A 86 16.47 3.47 -4.11
CA ASP A 86 17.01 4.82 -3.89
C ASP A 86 16.32 5.53 -2.72
N ARG A 87 14.99 5.48 -2.67
CA ARG A 87 14.24 6.04 -1.52
C ARG A 87 14.61 5.39 -0.19
N ALA A 88 14.90 4.09 -0.18
CA ALA A 88 15.32 3.40 1.04
C ALA A 88 16.71 3.87 1.51
N PHE A 89 17.66 4.06 0.59
CA PHE A 89 18.98 4.62 0.91
C PHE A 89 18.91 6.08 1.33
N ARG A 90 18.11 6.91 0.63
CA ARG A 90 17.90 8.31 1.04
C ARG A 90 17.29 8.40 2.45
N ALA A 91 16.35 7.54 2.80
CA ALA A 91 15.79 7.49 4.14
C ALA A 91 16.82 7.04 5.20
N PHE A 92 17.70 6.11 4.85
CA PHE A 92 18.82 5.70 5.69
C PHE A 92 19.76 6.86 5.97
N PHE A 93 20.27 7.54 4.94
CA PHE A 93 21.19 8.67 5.11
C PHE A 93 20.56 9.88 5.81
N ARG A 94 19.25 10.13 5.56
CA ARG A 94 18.51 11.18 6.28
C ARG A 94 18.51 10.93 7.79
N ARG A 95 18.26 9.68 8.23
CA ARG A 95 18.28 9.32 9.65
C ARG A 95 19.65 9.47 10.28
N ILE A 96 20.71 9.13 9.55
CA ILE A 96 22.11 9.38 10.02
C ILE A 96 22.29 10.88 10.28
N LYS A 97 21.87 11.75 9.34
CA LYS A 97 22.02 13.20 9.49
C LYS A 97 21.18 13.78 10.63
N SER A 98 19.99 13.22 10.92
CA SER A 98 19.13 13.66 12.01
C SER A 98 19.48 13.07 13.37
N GLY A 99 20.52 12.21 13.46
CA GLY A 99 20.89 11.53 14.71
C GLY A 99 19.94 10.39 15.13
N ASP A 100 18.98 10.05 14.25
CA ASP A 100 18.07 8.92 14.49
C ASP A 100 18.79 7.57 14.33
N ILE A 101 18.25 6.49 14.88
CA ILE A 101 18.76 5.13 14.68
C ILE A 101 18.55 4.72 13.21
N PRO A 102 19.60 4.63 12.39
CA PRO A 102 19.46 4.30 10.97
C PRO A 102 19.26 2.80 10.77
N GLY A 103 18.20 2.41 10.06
CA GLY A 103 18.03 1.04 9.57
C GLY A 103 18.59 0.91 8.16
N TYR A 104 19.65 0.12 7.98
CA TYR A 104 20.22 -0.14 6.64
C TYR A 104 19.16 -0.80 5.72
N PRO A 105 19.09 -0.45 4.42
CA PRO A 105 18.16 -1.07 3.47
C PRO A 105 18.35 -2.59 3.43
N ARG A 106 17.23 -3.33 3.64
CA ARG A 106 17.25 -4.80 3.76
C ARG A 106 16.71 -5.46 2.52
N PHE A 107 17.24 -6.63 2.19
CA PHE A 107 16.61 -7.53 1.21
C PHE A 107 15.19 -7.89 1.60
N LYS A 108 14.33 -8.06 0.61
CA LYS A 108 12.96 -8.51 0.81
C LYS A 108 12.81 -9.94 0.33
N SER A 109 12.13 -10.77 1.12
CA SER A 109 11.71 -12.08 0.63
C SER A 109 10.53 -11.93 -0.32
N LYS A 110 10.36 -12.87 -1.26
CA LYS A 110 9.21 -12.93 -2.19
C LYS A 110 7.86 -12.85 -1.46
N ASP A 111 7.78 -13.39 -0.24
CA ASP A 111 6.56 -13.35 0.59
C ASP A 111 6.23 -11.97 1.17
N ARG A 112 7.22 -11.12 1.31
CA ARG A 112 7.09 -9.75 1.85
C ARG A 112 7.09 -8.66 0.79
N PHE A 113 7.39 -9.03 -0.46
CA PHE A 113 7.29 -8.11 -1.59
C PHE A 113 5.87 -8.19 -2.15
N ASP A 114 5.03 -7.26 -1.75
CA ASP A 114 3.57 -7.33 -1.91
C ASP A 114 3.00 -6.37 -2.96
N SER A 115 3.85 -5.54 -3.57
CA SER A 115 3.36 -4.50 -4.47
C SER A 115 4.41 -4.02 -5.48
N PHE A 116 3.93 -3.60 -6.66
CA PHE A 116 4.69 -2.84 -7.65
C PHE A 116 3.85 -1.66 -8.16
N CYS A 117 4.51 -0.67 -8.77
CA CYS A 117 3.86 0.58 -9.12
C CYS A 117 4.24 1.02 -10.54
N TYR A 118 3.26 1.50 -11.26
CA TYR A 118 3.41 2.30 -12.48
C TYR A 118 3.41 3.77 -12.07
N PRO A 119 4.53 4.50 -12.24
CA PRO A 119 4.68 5.86 -11.74
C PRO A 119 3.95 6.91 -12.60
N ASP A 120 3.45 6.51 -13.74
CA ASP A 120 2.72 7.31 -14.71
C ASP A 120 1.64 6.48 -15.40
N LEU A 121 1.06 6.98 -16.49
CA LEU A 121 0.01 6.30 -17.25
C LEU A 121 0.53 5.25 -18.25
N ALA A 122 1.85 5.08 -18.36
CA ALA A 122 2.42 4.08 -19.25
C ALA A 122 2.12 2.66 -18.76
N GLY A 123 1.52 1.87 -19.66
CA GLY A 123 1.27 0.45 -19.40
C GLY A 123 -0.04 0.13 -18.67
N TRP A 124 -0.90 1.11 -18.38
CA TRP A 124 -2.21 0.84 -17.80
C TRP A 124 -3.23 1.93 -18.14
N LYS A 125 -4.51 1.56 -18.12
CA LYS A 125 -5.62 2.51 -18.16
C LYS A 125 -6.89 1.96 -17.51
N ILE A 126 -7.71 2.85 -17.00
CA ILE A 126 -9.06 2.54 -16.56
C ILE A 126 -9.99 2.63 -17.79
N ILE A 127 -10.56 1.49 -18.22
CA ILE A 127 -11.42 1.45 -19.40
C ILE A 127 -12.84 1.87 -19.04
N ARG A 128 -13.34 1.37 -17.88
CA ARG A 128 -14.65 1.66 -17.30
C ARG A 128 -14.51 1.70 -15.79
N GLN A 129 -15.54 2.16 -15.07
CA GLN A 129 -15.51 2.22 -13.60
C GLN A 129 -15.15 0.90 -12.92
N ASN A 130 -15.37 -0.23 -13.58
CA ASN A 130 -15.14 -1.57 -13.04
C ASN A 130 -14.09 -2.39 -13.82
N LYS A 131 -13.33 -1.77 -14.73
CA LYS A 131 -12.34 -2.44 -15.59
C LYS A 131 -11.03 -1.66 -15.63
N LEU A 132 -9.97 -2.33 -15.26
CA LEU A 132 -8.58 -1.88 -15.35
C LEU A 132 -7.87 -2.72 -16.41
N ARG A 133 -7.25 -2.11 -17.40
CA ARG A 133 -6.36 -2.77 -18.35
C ARG A 133 -4.92 -2.52 -17.95
N ILE A 134 -4.14 -3.57 -17.93
CA ILE A 134 -2.68 -3.52 -17.74
C ILE A 134 -2.04 -4.19 -18.96
N SER A 135 -1.03 -3.55 -19.53
CA SER A 135 -0.26 -4.10 -20.66
C SER A 135 0.32 -5.47 -20.30
N ASN A 136 0.29 -6.39 -21.25
CA ASN A 136 0.77 -7.77 -21.10
C ASN A 136 0.02 -8.64 -20.07
N LEU A 137 -1.01 -8.10 -19.39
CA LEU A 137 -1.87 -8.84 -18.46
C LEU A 137 -3.33 -8.88 -18.94
N GLY A 138 -3.75 -7.87 -19.73
CA GLY A 138 -5.11 -7.74 -20.19
C GLY A 138 -6.03 -7.00 -19.20
N GLU A 139 -7.32 -7.28 -19.28
CA GLU A 139 -8.35 -6.60 -18.49
C GLU A 139 -8.62 -7.31 -17.16
N LEU A 140 -8.61 -6.54 -16.11
CA LEU A 140 -8.93 -6.98 -14.73
C LEU A 140 -10.27 -6.38 -14.29
N SER A 141 -11.12 -7.21 -13.73
CA SER A 141 -12.32 -6.71 -13.05
C SER A 141 -11.93 -6.06 -11.73
N MET A 142 -12.46 -4.86 -11.47
CA MET A 142 -12.25 -4.15 -10.24
C MET A 142 -13.57 -3.71 -9.60
N ARG A 143 -13.59 -3.63 -8.27
CA ARG A 143 -14.75 -3.12 -7.51
C ARG A 143 -14.27 -2.08 -6.50
N GLY A 144 -15.01 -1.03 -6.40
CA GLY A 144 -14.83 0.09 -5.50
C GLY A 144 -15.82 1.19 -5.88
N ARG A 145 -16.25 1.96 -4.89
CA ARG A 145 -17.10 3.14 -5.11
C ARG A 145 -16.36 4.35 -4.54
N PRO A 146 -15.53 5.02 -5.33
CA PRO A 146 -14.91 6.25 -4.88
C PRO A 146 -16.01 7.30 -4.63
N ARG A 147 -15.88 8.08 -3.55
CA ARG A 147 -16.81 9.17 -3.25
C ARG A 147 -16.81 10.25 -4.33
N ILE A 148 -15.65 10.47 -4.95
CA ILE A 148 -15.46 11.39 -6.06
C ILE A 148 -15.16 10.54 -7.31
N PRO A 149 -15.87 10.73 -8.42
CA PRO A 149 -15.61 9.99 -9.64
C PRO A 149 -14.16 10.14 -10.11
N LEU A 150 -13.57 9.08 -10.62
CA LEU A 150 -12.21 9.13 -11.19
C LEU A 150 -12.13 10.11 -12.36
N THR A 151 -13.24 10.29 -13.09
CA THR A 151 -13.36 11.21 -14.24
C THR A 151 -13.29 12.68 -13.84
N ALA A 152 -13.51 13.01 -12.57
CA ALA A 152 -13.39 14.38 -12.06
C ALA A 152 -11.94 14.77 -11.71
N GLY A 153 -10.99 13.87 -11.87
CA GLY A 153 -9.56 14.10 -11.62
C GLY A 153 -8.68 13.44 -12.67
N THR A 154 -7.38 13.67 -12.55
CA THR A 154 -6.36 13.09 -13.43
C THR A 154 -5.62 11.97 -12.73
N PRO A 155 -5.75 10.70 -13.18
CA PRO A 155 -4.94 9.61 -12.65
C PRO A 155 -3.44 9.87 -12.89
N LYS A 156 -2.61 9.60 -11.89
CA LYS A 156 -1.15 9.82 -11.95
C LYS A 156 -0.38 8.52 -11.85
N THR A 157 -0.63 7.73 -10.81
CA THR A 157 0.11 6.48 -10.57
C THR A 157 -0.85 5.34 -10.26
N LEU A 158 -0.40 4.11 -10.56
CA LEU A 158 -1.12 2.91 -10.21
C LEU A 158 -0.22 1.97 -9.42
N THR A 159 -0.62 1.62 -8.21
CA THR A 159 0.03 0.57 -7.42
C THR A 159 -0.83 -0.69 -7.41
N ILE A 160 -0.27 -1.81 -7.87
CA ILE A 160 -0.87 -3.13 -7.73
C ILE A 160 -0.32 -3.76 -6.46
N LYS A 161 -1.23 -4.15 -5.55
CA LYS A 161 -0.86 -4.67 -4.23
C LYS A 161 -1.58 -5.97 -3.92
N ARG A 162 -0.83 -6.92 -3.33
CA ARG A 162 -1.38 -8.16 -2.78
C ARG A 162 -1.40 -8.09 -1.26
N GLN A 163 -2.58 -8.16 -0.64
CA GLN A 163 -2.72 -8.11 0.80
C GLN A 163 -3.69 -9.17 1.30
N ALA A 164 -3.26 -9.99 2.26
CA ALA A 164 -4.08 -11.06 2.84
C ALA A 164 -4.71 -11.98 1.78
N GLY A 165 -3.96 -12.33 0.74
CA GLY A 165 -4.42 -13.18 -0.37
C GLY A 165 -5.37 -12.51 -1.34
N LYS A 166 -5.54 -11.20 -1.25
CA LYS A 166 -6.42 -10.40 -2.10
C LYS A 166 -5.60 -9.38 -2.88
N TRP A 167 -6.08 -9.03 -4.10
CA TRP A 167 -5.45 -8.05 -4.97
C TRP A 167 -6.18 -6.71 -4.93
N PHE A 168 -5.40 -5.65 -4.98
CA PHE A 168 -5.89 -4.27 -4.96
C PHE A 168 -5.15 -3.45 -6.00
N ALA A 169 -5.88 -2.49 -6.59
CA ALA A 169 -5.33 -1.39 -7.36
C ALA A 169 -5.50 -0.12 -6.53
N ILE A 170 -4.41 0.59 -6.29
CA ILE A 170 -4.41 1.88 -5.61
C ILE A 170 -4.01 2.90 -6.66
N CYS A 171 -4.97 3.73 -7.06
CA CYS A 171 -4.79 4.78 -8.04
C CYS A 171 -4.61 6.12 -7.32
N ALA A 172 -3.49 6.78 -7.52
CA ALA A 172 -3.32 8.16 -7.11
C ALA A 172 -3.95 9.07 -8.17
N VAL A 173 -4.94 9.84 -7.78
CA VAL A 173 -5.68 10.76 -8.64
C VAL A 173 -5.51 12.17 -8.13
N GLU A 174 -5.12 13.06 -9.00
CA GLU A 174 -5.04 14.49 -8.74
C GLU A 174 -6.39 15.15 -9.05
N TYR A 175 -6.97 15.79 -8.06
CA TYR A 175 -8.24 16.51 -8.18
C TYR A 175 -8.02 18.00 -7.99
N PRO A 176 -8.73 18.86 -8.77
CA PRO A 176 -8.85 20.27 -8.43
C PRO A 176 -9.47 20.43 -7.03
N GLU A 177 -8.98 21.36 -6.23
CA GLU A 177 -9.54 21.58 -4.88
C GLU A 177 -11.04 21.89 -4.90
N ALA A 178 -11.51 22.59 -5.90
CA ALA A 178 -12.94 22.86 -6.07
C ALA A 178 -13.81 21.60 -6.12
N VAL A 179 -13.29 20.49 -6.65
CA VAL A 179 -13.99 19.19 -6.70
C VAL A 179 -13.98 18.49 -5.33
N LEU A 180 -12.99 18.82 -4.50
CA LEU A 180 -12.82 18.24 -3.16
C LEU A 180 -13.59 19.03 -2.09
N GLN A 181 -13.89 20.28 -2.35
CA GLN A 181 -14.69 21.11 -1.46
C GLN A 181 -16.09 20.51 -1.41
N ARG A 182 -16.43 19.94 -0.27
CA ARG A 182 -17.82 19.59 0.01
C ARG A 182 -18.58 20.90 0.28
N ASN A 183 -19.73 21.07 -0.35
CA ASN A 183 -20.76 22.00 0.11
C ASN A 183 -21.33 21.44 1.43
N GLN A 184 -20.49 21.37 2.45
CA GLN A 184 -20.93 21.03 3.79
C GLN A 184 -21.45 22.34 4.38
N ALA A 185 -22.74 22.39 4.61
CA ALA A 185 -23.29 23.52 5.33
C ALA A 185 -22.52 23.66 6.65
N TYR A 186 -21.98 24.84 6.88
CA TYR A 186 -21.30 25.16 8.14
C TYR A 186 -22.32 24.99 9.26
N THR A 187 -22.17 23.97 10.09
CA THR A 187 -23.13 23.67 11.16
C THR A 187 -22.98 24.63 12.34
N GLY A 188 -21.89 25.40 12.40
CA GLY A 188 -21.55 26.24 13.54
C GLY A 188 -21.13 25.46 14.79
N ARG A 189 -21.30 24.13 14.81
CA ARG A 189 -20.98 23.30 15.97
C ARG A 189 -19.49 23.04 16.05
N MET A 190 -18.95 23.18 17.26
CA MET A 190 -17.57 22.85 17.61
C MET A 190 -17.56 21.81 18.72
N ALA A 191 -16.62 20.87 18.69
CA ALA A 191 -16.45 19.91 19.77
C ALA A 191 -14.97 19.73 20.11
N GLY A 192 -14.69 19.60 21.40
CA GLY A 192 -13.47 18.99 21.90
C GLY A 192 -13.62 17.46 21.85
N MET A 193 -12.54 16.75 21.54
CA MET A 193 -12.55 15.28 21.53
C MET A 193 -11.33 14.76 22.26
N ASP A 194 -11.58 13.99 23.32
CA ASP A 194 -10.57 13.18 24.01
C ASP A 194 -10.55 11.76 23.48
N VAL A 195 -9.35 11.22 23.19
CA VAL A 195 -9.14 9.87 22.64
C VAL A 195 -8.57 8.95 23.73
N GLY A 196 -9.34 7.94 24.13
CA GLY A 196 -8.99 7.07 25.24
C GLY A 196 -8.94 5.57 24.91
N CYS A 197 -8.59 4.79 25.93
CA CYS A 197 -8.53 3.32 25.84
C CYS A 197 -9.81 2.63 26.31
N SER A 198 -10.54 3.19 27.26
CA SER A 198 -11.83 2.66 27.75
C SER A 198 -12.94 2.92 26.74
N SER A 199 -13.19 4.17 26.44
CA SER A 199 -13.93 4.62 25.28
C SER A 199 -12.95 5.01 24.18
N LEU A 200 -13.31 4.85 22.91
CA LEU A 200 -12.43 5.24 21.80
C LEU A 200 -12.28 6.75 21.75
N ALA A 201 -13.34 7.48 21.98
CA ALA A 201 -13.36 8.91 22.11
C ALA A 201 -14.55 9.37 22.96
N VAL A 202 -14.41 10.54 23.58
CA VAL A 202 -15.49 11.26 24.26
C VAL A 202 -15.51 12.67 23.70
N THR A 203 -16.68 13.19 23.35
CA THR A 203 -16.83 14.57 22.89
C THR A 203 -17.16 15.52 24.02
N SER A 204 -16.94 16.82 23.83
CA SER A 204 -17.39 17.85 24.77
C SER A 204 -18.92 17.91 24.94
N ASP A 205 -19.67 17.31 24.03
CA ASP A 205 -21.13 17.18 24.11
C ASP A 205 -21.56 15.92 24.88
N GLU A 206 -20.60 15.27 25.61
CA GLU A 206 -20.81 14.05 26.40
C GLU A 206 -21.18 12.80 25.59
N ASP A 207 -20.91 12.82 24.27
CA ASP A 207 -21.07 11.64 23.44
C ASP A 207 -19.91 10.67 23.64
N TYR A 208 -20.21 9.46 24.15
CA TYR A 208 -19.25 8.39 24.36
C TYR A 208 -19.20 7.48 23.14
N ILE A 209 -18.03 7.37 22.54
CA ILE A 209 -17.81 6.50 21.38
C ILE A 209 -17.11 5.24 21.85
N ASP A 210 -17.83 4.13 21.81
CA ASP A 210 -17.31 2.84 22.27
C ASP A 210 -16.17 2.30 21.39
N ASN A 211 -15.21 1.67 22.07
CA ASN A 211 -14.16 0.94 21.37
C ASN A 211 -14.65 -0.45 20.97
N PRO A 212 -14.80 -0.76 19.66
CA PRO A 212 -15.33 -2.04 19.19
C PRO A 212 -14.42 -3.23 19.47
N ARG A 213 -13.20 -2.99 19.98
CA ARG A 213 -12.21 -4.00 20.42
C ARG A 213 -12.05 -5.16 19.41
N ASN A 214 -12.05 -4.84 18.11
CA ASN A 214 -12.02 -5.81 17.00
C ASN A 214 -10.91 -6.87 17.13
N LEU A 215 -9.74 -6.51 17.69
CA LEU A 215 -8.66 -7.45 17.91
C LEU A 215 -9.00 -8.43 19.07
N LYS A 216 -9.61 -7.93 20.16
CA LYS A 216 -10.02 -8.77 21.29
C LYS A 216 -11.04 -9.83 20.84
N GLN A 217 -12.04 -9.44 20.05
CA GLN A 217 -13.02 -10.36 19.47
C GLN A 217 -12.39 -11.44 18.56
N ALA A 218 -11.32 -11.11 17.86
CA ALA A 218 -10.64 -12.04 16.97
C ALA A 218 -9.52 -12.86 17.65
N ARG A 219 -9.20 -12.57 18.91
CA ARG A 219 -8.01 -13.10 19.61
C ARG A 219 -7.96 -14.61 19.63
N GLU A 220 -9.03 -15.27 20.02
CA GLU A 220 -9.08 -16.74 20.10
C GLU A 220 -8.81 -17.40 18.75
N LYS A 221 -9.52 -16.92 17.70
CA LYS A 221 -9.36 -17.42 16.34
C LYS A 221 -7.94 -17.18 15.79
N LEU A 222 -7.36 -16.02 16.10
CA LEU A 222 -5.98 -15.68 15.74
C LEU A 222 -4.98 -16.58 16.48
N THR A 223 -5.13 -16.73 17.78
CA THR A 223 -4.26 -17.58 18.61
C THR A 223 -4.29 -19.04 18.15
N ALA A 224 -5.47 -19.60 17.92
CA ALA A 224 -5.63 -20.96 17.38
C ALA A 224 -4.95 -21.12 16.00
N ALA A 225 -5.14 -20.15 15.10
CA ALA A 225 -4.53 -20.18 13.78
C ALA A 225 -2.99 -20.02 13.85
N GLN A 226 -2.46 -19.18 14.75
CA GLN A 226 -1.02 -19.00 14.97
C GLN A 226 -0.39 -20.28 15.58
N LYS A 227 -1.02 -20.90 16.58
CA LYS A 227 -0.59 -22.18 17.16
C LYS A 227 -0.58 -23.28 16.06
N ALA A 228 -1.61 -23.33 15.21
CA ALA A 228 -1.65 -24.28 14.09
C ALA A 228 -0.54 -24.01 13.06
N LEU A 229 -0.17 -22.76 12.81
CA LEU A 229 0.94 -22.37 11.92
C LEU A 229 2.30 -22.77 12.51
N SER A 230 2.53 -22.53 13.81
CA SER A 230 3.81 -22.84 14.47
C SER A 230 4.15 -24.33 14.43
N ARG A 231 3.15 -25.20 14.52
CA ARG A 231 3.30 -26.67 14.48
C ARG A 231 3.61 -27.23 13.09
N LYS A 232 3.64 -26.40 12.02
CA LYS A 232 3.88 -26.88 10.65
C LYS A 232 5.33 -26.72 10.24
N THR A 233 5.87 -27.70 9.56
CA THR A 233 7.24 -27.72 9.02
C THR A 233 7.47 -26.55 8.08
N ARG A 234 8.60 -25.83 8.25
CA ARG A 234 9.01 -24.71 7.37
C ARG A 234 9.15 -25.22 5.92
N GLY A 235 8.67 -24.45 4.95
CA GLY A 235 8.71 -24.80 3.53
C GLY A 235 7.52 -25.66 3.06
N SER A 236 6.78 -26.33 3.94
CA SER A 236 5.69 -27.21 3.54
C SER A 236 4.47 -26.47 2.96
N LYS A 237 3.76 -27.11 2.00
CA LYS A 237 2.48 -26.62 1.46
C LYS A 237 1.43 -26.41 2.55
N ARG A 238 1.42 -27.30 3.57
CA ARG A 238 0.53 -27.17 4.74
C ARG A 238 0.81 -25.90 5.56
N ARG A 239 2.10 -25.56 5.77
CA ARG A 239 2.50 -24.31 6.42
C ARG A 239 2.10 -23.07 5.60
N ALA A 240 2.26 -23.10 4.28
CA ALA A 240 1.83 -22.03 3.40
C ALA A 240 0.31 -21.78 3.50
N LYS A 241 -0.51 -22.85 3.54
CA LYS A 241 -1.96 -22.77 3.76
C LYS A 241 -2.32 -22.17 5.12
N ALA A 242 -1.64 -22.62 6.20
CA ALA A 242 -1.84 -22.07 7.55
C ALA A 242 -1.47 -20.59 7.63
N ARG A 243 -0.34 -20.16 7.00
CA ARG A 243 0.08 -18.76 6.93
C ARG A 243 -0.96 -17.89 6.21
N ARG A 244 -1.55 -18.38 5.10
CA ARG A 244 -2.64 -17.66 4.41
C ARG A 244 -3.86 -17.46 5.32
N LYS A 245 -4.21 -18.47 6.14
CA LYS A 245 -5.32 -18.36 7.12
C LYS A 245 -5.05 -17.29 8.17
N VAL A 246 -3.86 -17.27 8.78
CA VAL A 246 -3.45 -16.24 9.75
C VAL A 246 -3.48 -14.85 9.10
N SER A 247 -2.90 -14.71 7.91
CA SER A 247 -2.92 -13.43 7.17
C SER A 247 -4.34 -12.96 6.85
N ALA A 248 -5.24 -13.87 6.48
CA ALA A 248 -6.64 -13.55 6.21
C ALA A 248 -7.38 -13.03 7.45
N LEU A 249 -7.14 -13.65 8.63
CA LEU A 249 -7.72 -13.22 9.90
C LEU A 249 -7.22 -11.81 10.31
N HIS A 250 -5.91 -11.57 10.24
CA HIS A 250 -5.37 -10.22 10.46
C HIS A 250 -5.93 -9.20 9.49
N GLY A 251 -6.04 -9.55 8.20
CA GLY A 251 -6.66 -8.69 7.19
C GLY A 251 -8.14 -8.40 7.47
N GLN A 252 -8.87 -9.34 8.06
CA GLN A 252 -10.26 -9.14 8.49
C GLN A 252 -10.36 -8.13 9.63
N VAL A 253 -9.53 -8.26 10.65
CA VAL A 253 -9.46 -7.32 11.78
C VAL A 253 -9.11 -5.91 11.30
N ALA A 254 -8.10 -5.80 10.44
CA ALA A 254 -7.68 -4.52 9.88
C ALA A 254 -8.80 -3.83 9.07
N ARG A 255 -9.55 -4.60 8.26
CA ARG A 255 -10.68 -4.04 7.49
C ARG A 255 -11.83 -3.59 8.40
N LYS A 256 -12.21 -4.37 9.41
CA LYS A 256 -13.24 -3.97 10.38
C LYS A 256 -12.86 -2.67 11.10
N ARG A 257 -11.59 -2.56 11.54
CA ARG A 257 -11.09 -1.34 12.16
C ARG A 257 -11.14 -0.15 11.20
N LYS A 258 -10.65 -0.34 9.96
CA LYS A 258 -10.65 0.71 8.94
C LYS A 258 -12.07 1.18 8.63
N ASP A 259 -13.01 0.25 8.46
CA ASP A 259 -14.42 0.55 8.17
C ASP A 259 -15.05 1.36 9.32
N PHE A 260 -14.93 0.87 10.55
CA PHE A 260 -15.42 1.56 11.73
C PHE A 260 -14.87 2.99 11.86
N LEU A 261 -13.54 3.16 11.72
CA LEU A 261 -12.90 4.47 11.83
C LEU A 261 -13.34 5.41 10.70
N HIS A 262 -13.57 4.90 9.49
CA HIS A 262 -14.07 5.72 8.39
C HIS A 262 -15.53 6.15 8.59
N GLN A 263 -16.38 5.27 9.12
CA GLN A 263 -17.77 5.62 9.45
C GLN A 263 -17.80 6.67 10.57
N LEU A 264 -17.03 6.43 11.63
CA LEU A 264 -16.91 7.36 12.75
C LEU A 264 -16.40 8.74 12.32
N SER A 265 -15.27 8.78 11.60
CA SER A 265 -14.73 10.06 11.13
C SER A 265 -15.67 10.80 10.19
N ALA A 266 -16.43 10.07 9.37
CA ALA A 266 -17.43 10.67 8.51
C ALA A 266 -18.60 11.27 9.32
N ALA A 267 -19.05 10.59 10.38
CA ALA A 267 -20.10 11.09 11.27
C ALA A 267 -19.64 12.36 12.02
N ILE A 268 -18.42 12.33 12.59
CA ILE A 268 -17.86 13.48 13.31
C ILE A 268 -17.76 14.70 12.39
N VAL A 269 -17.17 14.54 11.19
CA VAL A 269 -17.05 15.64 10.22
C VAL A 269 -18.40 16.11 9.70
N PHE A 270 -19.42 15.28 9.73
CA PHE A 270 -20.78 15.68 9.38
C PHE A 270 -21.45 16.54 10.47
N LEU A 271 -21.21 16.23 11.74
CA LEU A 271 -21.84 16.88 12.89
C LEU A 271 -21.14 18.19 13.26
N TYR A 272 -19.82 18.24 13.15
CA TYR A 272 -19.02 19.36 13.67
C TYR A 272 -18.21 20.05 12.55
N SER A 273 -18.23 21.38 12.58
CA SER A 273 -17.43 22.22 11.67
C SER A 273 -15.98 22.37 12.14
N VAL A 274 -15.77 22.32 13.46
CA VAL A 274 -14.45 22.38 14.10
C VAL A 274 -14.37 21.27 15.14
N VAL A 275 -13.26 20.51 15.10
CA VAL A 275 -12.96 19.48 16.10
C VAL A 275 -11.57 19.75 16.67
N ALA A 276 -11.50 20.04 17.97
CA ALA A 276 -10.26 20.14 18.71
C ALA A 276 -9.89 18.77 19.26
N VAL A 277 -8.66 18.33 19.06
CA VAL A 277 -8.16 17.02 19.53
C VAL A 277 -6.91 17.25 20.36
N GLU A 278 -6.77 16.53 21.47
CA GLU A 278 -5.56 16.58 22.27
C GLU A 278 -4.35 16.09 21.46
N LYS A 279 -3.23 16.81 21.60
CA LYS A 279 -1.96 16.38 21.03
C LYS A 279 -1.34 15.32 21.92
N LEU A 280 -1.48 14.06 21.54
CA LEU A 280 -0.75 12.96 22.17
C LEU A 280 0.75 13.12 21.89
N LEU A 281 1.56 13.21 22.92
CA LEU A 281 3.03 13.30 22.87
C LEU A 281 3.64 11.93 22.62
#